data_85d7bd78b344a58bd28e750ef7716c4b
#
_entry.id   85d7bd78b344a58bd28e750ef7716c4b
#
_cell.length_a   1.000
_cell.length_b   1.000
_cell.length_c   1.000
_cell.angle_alpha   90.00
_cell.angle_beta   90.00
_cell.angle_gamma   90.00
#
_symmetry.space_group_name_H-M   'P 1'
#
loop_
_entity.id
_entity.type
_entity.pdbx_description
1 polymer ?
#
loop_
_entity_poly.entity_id
_entity_poly.type
_entity_poly.pdbx_seq_one_letter_code
_entity_poly.pdbx_strand_id
1 'polypeptide(L)'
;MPAESAIANSPHPPDHPNHRERDSVGPLEFGLKCTRLSLQLAHSLKRVGDLSAPITGEHPHLLHRRAALLQKISRALLSHLQVSIETRGNVPQRGLLVSNHVSFVDIMLLSALSPLVFVSKSEVARWPIIGPIAVKSGTLFIERQKRSDVSRINRALSSAFDAGVLACIFPEGTSSDGTGVLPFQPSLLQPAISAQLPVCPAHIRYETENGIRADDIAYFGDRNLMDCMRALIRRKKTIARVSFGSPIDAHADRKTLAAILNREVCRLGQVPHLEHQP
;
A
#
# COMPACT_ATOMS: atom_id res chain seq x y z
N MET A 1 -30.03 36.82 8.42
CA MET A 1 -28.90 36.47 9.27
C MET A 1 -29.01 35.00 9.62
N PRO A 2 -28.36 34.04 8.94
CA PRO A 2 -28.18 32.70 9.47
C PRO A 2 -26.77 32.56 10.05
N ALA A 3 -26.69 31.91 11.19
CA ALA A 3 -25.49 31.69 11.99
C ALA A 3 -24.49 30.77 11.29
N GLU A 4 -23.25 31.24 11.13
CA GLU A 4 -22.08 30.44 10.80
C GLU A 4 -21.81 29.45 11.95
N SER A 5 -21.97 28.15 11.66
CA SER A 5 -21.49 27.10 12.55
C SER A 5 -19.99 26.94 12.32
N ALA A 6 -19.19 27.48 13.21
CA ALA A 6 -17.77 27.25 13.33
C ALA A 6 -17.51 25.75 13.57
N ILE A 7 -16.96 25.07 12.56
CA ILE A 7 -16.37 23.73 12.73
C ILE A 7 -15.09 23.95 13.54
N ALA A 8 -15.15 23.61 14.82
CA ALA A 8 -14.02 23.66 15.73
C ALA A 8 -12.92 22.72 15.24
N ASN A 9 -11.79 23.31 14.83
CA ASN A 9 -10.51 22.65 14.69
C ASN A 9 -10.12 22.09 16.07
N SER A 10 -10.38 20.82 16.31
CA SER A 10 -9.87 20.14 17.50
C SER A 10 -8.35 19.97 17.32
N PRO A 11 -7.52 20.60 18.16
CA PRO A 11 -6.08 20.37 18.11
C PRO A 11 -5.82 18.91 18.47
N HIS A 12 -4.96 18.24 17.65
CA HIS A 12 -4.43 16.94 18.00
C HIS A 12 -3.89 16.96 19.43
N PRO A 13 -4.21 15.96 20.28
CA PRO A 13 -3.60 15.87 21.59
C PRO A 13 -2.08 15.79 21.40
N PRO A 14 -1.27 16.54 22.15
CA PRO A 14 0.17 16.50 22.05
C PRO A 14 0.67 15.07 22.27
N ASP A 15 1.61 14.66 21.44
CA ASP A 15 2.31 13.37 21.50
C ASP A 15 3.00 13.25 22.89
N HIS A 16 2.30 12.67 23.87
CA HIS A 16 2.86 12.46 25.20
C HIS A 16 3.94 11.39 25.13
N PRO A 17 5.20 11.68 25.47
CA PRO A 17 6.33 10.73 25.41
C PRO A 17 6.07 9.44 26.19
N ASN A 18 5.23 9.45 27.20
CA ASN A 18 4.83 8.30 28.01
C ASN A 18 4.03 7.21 27.25
N HIS A 19 3.39 7.53 26.11
CA HIS A 19 2.63 6.53 25.35
C HIS A 19 3.55 5.68 24.45
N ARG A 20 4.65 6.25 23.95
CA ARG A 20 5.62 5.52 23.09
C ARG A 20 6.39 4.45 23.87
N GLU A 21 6.73 4.69 25.13
CA GLU A 21 7.48 3.73 25.96
C GLU A 21 6.62 2.51 26.36
N ARG A 22 5.34 2.70 26.65
CA ARG A 22 4.42 1.61 27.05
C ARG A 22 4.13 0.61 25.92
N ASP A 23 4.17 1.05 24.66
CA ASP A 23 3.88 0.24 23.49
C ASP A 23 5.15 -0.33 22.83
N SER A 24 6.34 -0.11 23.39
CA SER A 24 7.60 -0.62 22.84
C SER A 24 8.05 -1.90 23.52
N VAL A 25 8.71 -2.75 22.73
CA VAL A 25 9.36 -3.98 23.22
C VAL A 25 10.70 -3.67 23.88
N GLY A 26 11.11 -4.48 24.88
CA GLY A 26 12.42 -4.38 25.50
C GLY A 26 13.56 -4.77 24.55
N PRO A 27 14.83 -4.46 24.93
CA PRO A 27 15.99 -4.71 24.05
C PRO A 27 16.15 -6.16 23.61
N LEU A 28 15.88 -7.11 24.47
CA LEU A 28 15.97 -8.55 24.16
C LEU A 28 14.92 -8.96 23.14
N GLU A 29 13.68 -8.55 23.33
CA GLU A 29 12.59 -8.85 22.40
C GLU A 29 12.81 -8.16 21.04
N PHE A 30 13.32 -6.94 21.04
CA PHE A 30 13.72 -6.25 19.81
C PHE A 30 14.77 -7.06 19.04
N GLY A 31 15.82 -7.54 19.71
CA GLY A 31 16.85 -8.40 19.11
C GLY A 31 16.26 -9.69 18.52
N LEU A 32 15.35 -10.35 19.24
CA LEU A 32 14.66 -11.54 18.75
C LEU A 32 13.78 -11.26 17.52
N LYS A 33 13.06 -10.14 17.50
CA LYS A 33 12.29 -9.71 16.34
C LYS A 33 13.18 -9.44 15.13
N CYS A 34 14.29 -8.73 15.31
CA CYS A 34 15.26 -8.49 14.23
C CYS A 34 15.80 -9.81 13.67
N THR A 35 16.18 -10.77 14.52
CA THR A 35 16.70 -12.09 14.10
C THR A 35 15.63 -12.85 13.29
N ARG A 36 14.41 -12.96 13.80
CA ARG A 36 13.31 -13.65 13.12
C ARG A 36 12.99 -12.99 11.77
N LEU A 37 12.96 -11.67 11.72
CA LEU A 37 12.73 -10.92 10.48
C LEU A 37 13.85 -11.16 9.46
N SER A 38 15.12 -11.15 9.89
CA SER A 38 16.26 -11.42 9.01
C SER A 38 16.23 -12.84 8.44
N LEU A 39 15.91 -13.84 9.26
CA LEU A 39 15.76 -15.23 8.80
C LEU A 39 14.59 -15.37 7.81
N GLN A 40 13.46 -14.71 8.08
CA GLN A 40 12.33 -14.70 7.16
C GLN A 40 12.66 -14.03 5.84
N LEU A 41 13.38 -12.91 5.85
CA LEU A 41 13.83 -12.22 4.64
C LEU A 41 14.80 -13.08 3.82
N ALA A 42 15.77 -13.73 4.47
CA ALA A 42 16.68 -14.67 3.81
C ALA A 42 15.94 -15.85 3.18
N HIS A 43 14.98 -16.44 3.90
CA HIS A 43 14.11 -17.50 3.37
C HIS A 43 13.28 -17.01 2.18
N SER A 44 12.73 -15.79 2.25
CA SER A 44 11.95 -15.17 1.18
C SER A 44 12.80 -14.96 -0.08
N LEU A 45 14.03 -14.46 0.08
CA LEU A 45 14.98 -14.26 -1.03
C LEU A 45 15.32 -15.60 -1.72
N LYS A 46 15.53 -16.67 -0.96
CA LYS A 46 15.76 -18.02 -1.51
C LYS A 46 14.56 -18.48 -2.35
N ARG A 47 13.34 -18.39 -1.80
CA ARG A 47 12.11 -18.79 -2.52
C ARG A 47 11.86 -17.98 -3.78
N VAL A 48 12.18 -16.69 -3.75
CA VAL A 48 12.06 -15.79 -4.89
C VAL A 48 13.16 -16.08 -5.92
N GLY A 49 14.33 -16.60 -5.48
CA GLY A 49 15.42 -17.05 -6.35
C GLY A 49 15.00 -18.09 -7.37
N ASP A 50 14.07 -18.96 -7.02
CA ASP A 50 13.58 -20.03 -7.87
C ASP A 50 12.64 -19.55 -9.02
N LEU A 51 12.26 -18.26 -9.04
CA LEU A 51 11.42 -17.66 -10.08
C LEU A 51 12.26 -16.88 -11.10
N SER A 52 12.87 -17.58 -12.05
CA SER A 52 13.93 -17.04 -12.92
C SER A 52 13.50 -16.38 -14.24
N ALA A 53 12.20 -16.19 -14.52
CA ALA A 53 11.76 -15.65 -15.81
C ALA A 53 11.48 -14.12 -15.77
N PRO A 54 11.74 -13.38 -16.88
CA PRO A 54 11.45 -11.95 -16.99
C PRO A 54 9.93 -11.66 -17.05
N ILE A 55 9.54 -10.45 -16.65
CA ILE A 55 8.14 -10.03 -16.47
C ILE A 55 7.42 -9.73 -17.80
N THR A 56 8.17 -9.50 -18.89
CA THR A 56 7.62 -9.15 -20.20
C THR A 56 7.21 -10.39 -20.99
N GLY A 57 5.91 -10.52 -21.30
CA GLY A 57 5.37 -11.64 -22.08
C GLY A 57 5.00 -12.86 -21.26
N GLU A 58 4.73 -12.71 -19.96
CA GLU A 58 4.47 -13.83 -19.06
C GLU A 58 3.13 -14.52 -19.31
N HIS A 59 3.18 -15.85 -19.20
CA HIS A 59 1.96 -16.65 -19.11
C HIS A 59 1.14 -16.29 -17.86
N PRO A 60 -0.19 -16.20 -17.94
CA PRO A 60 -1.08 -15.88 -16.82
C PRO A 60 -0.78 -16.67 -15.53
N HIS A 61 -0.45 -17.94 -15.66
CA HIS A 61 -0.10 -18.80 -14.52
C HIS A 61 1.14 -18.34 -13.74
N LEU A 62 2.13 -17.75 -14.42
CA LEU A 62 3.34 -17.28 -13.75
C LEU A 62 3.04 -16.03 -12.92
N LEU A 63 2.21 -15.13 -13.44
CA LEU A 63 1.78 -13.92 -12.74
C LEU A 63 1.01 -14.28 -11.46
N HIS A 64 0.06 -15.22 -11.54
CA HIS A 64 -0.65 -15.74 -10.37
C HIS A 64 0.30 -16.36 -9.33
N ARG A 65 1.27 -17.19 -9.78
CA ARG A 65 2.25 -17.80 -8.86
C ARG A 65 3.11 -16.77 -8.16
N ARG A 66 3.52 -15.70 -8.85
CA ARG A 66 4.28 -14.58 -8.27
C ARG A 66 3.47 -13.80 -7.26
N ALA A 67 2.24 -13.43 -7.59
CA ALA A 67 1.32 -12.76 -6.68
C ALA A 67 1.03 -13.61 -5.42
N ALA A 68 0.79 -14.91 -5.58
CA ALA A 68 0.59 -15.84 -4.47
C ALA A 68 1.85 -16.01 -3.60
N LEU A 69 3.05 -15.98 -4.20
CA LEU A 69 4.30 -16.01 -3.44
C LEU A 69 4.47 -14.73 -2.61
N LEU A 70 4.22 -13.55 -3.21
CA LEU A 70 4.25 -12.28 -2.49
C LEU A 70 3.27 -12.29 -1.31
N GLN A 71 2.06 -12.83 -1.51
CA GLN A 71 1.07 -12.99 -0.44
C GLN A 71 1.62 -13.82 0.73
N LYS A 72 2.23 -14.98 0.45
CA LYS A 72 2.82 -15.84 1.49
C LYS A 72 3.96 -15.13 2.24
N ILE A 73 4.84 -14.46 1.52
CA ILE A 73 5.94 -13.67 2.10
C ILE A 73 5.38 -12.56 2.99
N SER A 74 4.41 -11.80 2.49
CA SER A 74 3.80 -10.68 3.20
C SER A 74 3.11 -11.11 4.49
N ARG A 75 2.35 -12.19 4.48
CA ARG A 75 1.74 -12.77 5.69
C ARG A 75 2.77 -13.14 6.74
N ALA A 76 3.86 -13.79 6.33
CA ALA A 76 4.92 -14.16 7.24
C ALA A 76 5.65 -12.93 7.83
N LEU A 77 5.98 -11.94 7.00
CA LEU A 77 6.63 -10.70 7.46
C LEU A 77 5.75 -9.92 8.44
N LEU A 78 4.47 -9.72 8.13
CA LEU A 78 3.54 -9.01 9.01
C LEU A 78 3.34 -9.74 10.35
N SER A 79 3.30 -11.08 10.34
CA SER A 79 3.26 -11.88 11.56
C SER A 79 4.50 -11.65 12.44
N HIS A 80 5.71 -11.66 11.85
CA HIS A 80 6.95 -11.38 12.60
C HIS A 80 7.03 -9.94 13.11
N LEU A 81 6.45 -9.00 12.39
CA LEU A 81 6.34 -7.59 12.78
C LEU A 81 5.20 -7.34 13.78
N GLN A 82 4.42 -8.37 14.12
CA GLN A 82 3.23 -8.27 14.99
C GLN A 82 2.21 -7.22 14.48
N VAL A 83 2.00 -7.21 13.16
CA VAL A 83 0.97 -6.42 12.52
C VAL A 83 -0.29 -7.27 12.38
N SER A 84 -1.34 -6.91 13.12
CA SER A 84 -2.68 -7.50 12.99
C SER A 84 -3.46 -6.75 11.93
N ILE A 85 -4.17 -7.49 11.07
CA ILE A 85 -4.96 -6.90 9.99
C ILE A 85 -6.45 -6.95 10.36
N GLU A 86 -7.10 -5.80 10.31
CA GLU A 86 -8.54 -5.68 10.44
C GLU A 86 -9.13 -5.12 9.15
N THR A 87 -10.14 -5.79 8.61
CA THR A 87 -10.76 -5.39 7.35
C THR A 87 -12.23 -5.04 7.54
N ARG A 88 -12.70 -4.02 6.79
CA ARG A 88 -14.11 -3.69 6.64
C ARG A 88 -14.44 -3.68 5.14
N GLY A 89 -15.57 -4.25 4.77
CA GLY A 89 -15.95 -4.45 3.37
C GLY A 89 -15.33 -5.69 2.74
N ASN A 90 -15.58 -5.89 1.46
CA ASN A 90 -15.15 -7.11 0.73
C ASN A 90 -13.78 -6.90 0.08
N VAL A 91 -12.86 -7.81 0.35
CA VAL A 91 -11.53 -7.82 -0.31
C VAL A 91 -11.71 -8.17 -1.79
N PRO A 92 -11.31 -7.29 -2.73
CA PRO A 92 -11.43 -7.58 -4.16
C PRO A 92 -10.50 -8.72 -4.56
N GLN A 93 -10.94 -9.52 -5.54
CA GLN A 93 -10.16 -10.66 -6.06
C GLN A 93 -9.66 -10.43 -7.49
N ARG A 94 -10.20 -9.44 -8.20
CA ARG A 94 -9.86 -9.08 -9.58
C ARG A 94 -10.14 -7.60 -9.85
N GLY A 95 -9.66 -7.08 -10.98
CA GLY A 95 -9.82 -5.68 -11.37
C GLY A 95 -8.72 -4.80 -10.80
N LEU A 96 -9.02 -3.55 -10.55
CA LEU A 96 -8.08 -2.56 -10.04
C LEU A 96 -8.45 -2.14 -8.61
N LEU A 97 -7.51 -2.28 -7.69
CA LEU A 97 -7.58 -1.73 -6.34
C LEU A 97 -6.85 -0.38 -6.32
N VAL A 98 -7.48 0.64 -5.77
CA VAL A 98 -6.85 1.93 -5.50
C VAL A 98 -6.91 2.25 -4.03
N SER A 99 -5.83 2.78 -3.46
CA SER A 99 -5.75 3.11 -2.05
C SER A 99 -4.94 4.39 -1.82
N ASN A 100 -5.16 5.03 -0.66
CA ASN A 100 -4.18 5.96 -0.12
C ASN A 100 -2.86 5.24 0.18
N HIS A 101 -1.77 5.99 0.30
CA HIS A 101 -0.45 5.44 0.55
C HIS A 101 0.20 6.11 1.76
N VAL A 102 0.45 5.33 2.81
CA VAL A 102 1.00 5.82 4.08
C VAL A 102 2.42 5.30 4.32
N SER A 103 2.67 4.03 3.95
CA SER A 103 3.89 3.35 4.32
C SER A 103 4.27 2.26 3.31
N PHE A 104 5.57 1.89 3.30
CA PHE A 104 6.02 0.67 2.61
C PHE A 104 5.30 -0.60 3.12
N VAL A 105 4.72 -0.55 4.31
CA VAL A 105 3.92 -1.65 4.90
C VAL A 105 2.64 -1.91 4.11
N ASP A 106 2.09 -0.91 3.40
CA ASP A 106 0.86 -1.02 2.60
C ASP A 106 0.96 -2.12 1.55
N ILE A 107 2.16 -2.28 0.97
CA ILE A 107 2.46 -3.34 -0.02
C ILE A 107 2.26 -4.73 0.62
N MET A 108 2.86 -4.95 1.78
CA MET A 108 2.73 -6.21 2.51
C MET A 108 1.30 -6.43 3.00
N LEU A 109 0.66 -5.36 3.49
CA LEU A 109 -0.70 -5.39 4.01
C LEU A 109 -1.70 -5.85 2.95
N LEU A 110 -1.74 -5.18 1.80
CA LEU A 110 -2.66 -5.51 0.72
C LEU A 110 -2.32 -6.86 0.09
N SER A 111 -1.03 -7.19 -0.08
CA SER A 111 -0.61 -8.52 -0.55
C SER A 111 -1.03 -9.63 0.38
N ALA A 112 -1.02 -9.43 1.69
CA ALA A 112 -1.43 -10.46 2.65
C ALA A 112 -2.92 -10.80 2.51
N LEU A 113 -3.75 -9.83 2.12
CA LEU A 113 -5.19 -9.99 1.95
C LEU A 113 -5.56 -10.70 0.65
N SER A 114 -4.94 -10.33 -0.48
CA SER A 114 -5.21 -10.93 -1.80
C SER A 114 -3.93 -11.07 -2.61
N PRO A 115 -3.79 -12.13 -3.45
CA PRO A 115 -2.72 -12.19 -4.44
C PRO A 115 -2.92 -11.06 -5.45
N LEU A 116 -1.92 -10.16 -5.56
CA LEU A 116 -2.03 -9.01 -6.45
C LEU A 116 -0.66 -8.54 -6.95
N VAL A 117 -0.67 -7.72 -8.01
CA VAL A 117 0.50 -7.04 -8.54
C VAL A 117 0.42 -5.55 -8.24
N PHE A 118 1.58 -4.92 -8.01
CA PHE A 118 1.68 -3.49 -7.75
C PHE A 118 2.32 -2.72 -8.89
N VAL A 119 2.01 -1.43 -8.96
CA VAL A 119 2.81 -0.45 -9.68
C VAL A 119 3.60 0.36 -8.67
N SER A 120 4.93 0.39 -8.82
CA SER A 120 5.87 1.06 -7.92
C SER A 120 6.86 1.94 -8.71
N LYS A 121 7.51 2.89 -8.01
CA LYS A 121 8.59 3.70 -8.61
C LYS A 121 9.79 2.80 -8.98
N SER A 122 10.47 3.13 -10.08
CA SER A 122 11.63 2.36 -10.57
C SER A 122 12.79 2.28 -9.56
N GLU A 123 12.95 3.29 -8.70
CA GLU A 123 13.99 3.31 -7.67
C GLU A 123 13.86 2.18 -6.67
N VAL A 124 12.63 1.73 -6.36
CA VAL A 124 12.36 0.64 -5.41
C VAL A 124 12.99 -0.68 -5.87
N ALA A 125 13.12 -0.91 -7.19
CA ALA A 125 13.79 -2.09 -7.72
C ALA A 125 15.26 -2.21 -7.28
N ARG A 126 15.90 -1.10 -6.91
CA ARG A 126 17.30 -1.02 -6.47
C ARG A 126 17.46 -1.09 -4.96
N TRP A 127 16.38 -1.09 -4.20
CA TRP A 127 16.47 -1.18 -2.74
C TRP A 127 17.02 -2.54 -2.32
N PRO A 128 17.97 -2.57 -1.36
CA PRO A 128 18.50 -3.83 -0.87
C PRO A 128 17.37 -4.68 -0.26
N ILE A 129 17.39 -5.99 -0.51
CA ILE A 129 16.43 -6.98 -0.02
C ILE A 129 15.02 -6.81 -0.61
N ILE A 130 14.40 -5.64 -0.50
CA ILE A 130 13.04 -5.34 -0.96
C ILE A 130 12.97 -5.35 -2.50
N GLY A 131 13.95 -4.75 -3.18
CA GLY A 131 13.99 -4.67 -4.63
C GLY A 131 13.94 -6.04 -5.31
N PRO A 132 14.83 -6.99 -4.99
CA PRO A 132 14.78 -8.36 -5.52
C PRO A 132 13.45 -9.07 -5.26
N ILE A 133 12.84 -8.90 -4.09
CA ILE A 133 11.54 -9.48 -3.78
C ILE A 133 10.47 -8.85 -4.66
N ALA A 134 10.42 -7.52 -4.76
CA ALA A 134 9.45 -6.80 -5.56
C ALA A 134 9.56 -7.14 -7.05
N VAL A 135 10.78 -7.13 -7.63
CA VAL A 135 11.03 -7.50 -9.02
C VAL A 135 10.50 -8.90 -9.33
N LYS A 136 10.89 -9.87 -8.54
CA LYS A 136 10.55 -11.28 -8.80
C LYS A 136 9.11 -11.63 -8.42
N SER A 137 8.45 -10.80 -7.61
CA SER A 137 7.03 -10.94 -7.28
C SER A 137 6.09 -10.31 -8.29
N GLY A 138 6.60 -9.78 -9.41
CA GLY A 138 5.77 -9.25 -10.49
C GLY A 138 5.37 -7.77 -10.31
N THR A 139 6.06 -7.01 -9.45
CA THR A 139 5.83 -5.56 -9.34
C THR A 139 6.17 -4.87 -10.66
N LEU A 140 5.28 -4.03 -11.14
CA LEU A 140 5.44 -3.22 -12.34
C LEU A 140 6.13 -1.89 -11.98
N PHE A 141 7.36 -1.69 -12.44
CA PHE A 141 8.12 -0.47 -12.11
C PHE A 141 7.92 0.60 -13.17
N ILE A 142 7.69 1.85 -12.73
CA ILE A 142 7.37 3.00 -13.57
C ILE A 142 8.31 4.18 -13.33
N GLU A 143 8.77 4.81 -14.40
CA GLU A 143 9.32 6.16 -14.42
C GLU A 143 8.23 7.12 -14.91
N ARG A 144 7.47 7.73 -13.98
CA ARG A 144 6.26 8.51 -14.31
C ARG A 144 6.49 9.69 -15.22
N GLN A 145 7.70 10.26 -15.24
CA GLN A 145 8.08 11.37 -16.10
C GLN A 145 8.20 10.96 -17.57
N LYS A 146 8.34 9.65 -17.86
CA LYS A 146 8.43 9.12 -19.22
C LYS A 146 7.07 8.64 -19.71
N ARG A 147 6.49 9.34 -20.70
CA ARG A 147 5.21 8.93 -21.32
C ARG A 147 5.22 7.51 -21.87
N SER A 148 6.34 7.07 -22.45
CA SER A 148 6.54 5.69 -22.94
C SER A 148 6.39 4.66 -21.84
N ASP A 149 6.84 4.99 -20.63
CA ASP A 149 6.76 4.09 -19.49
C ASP A 149 5.32 3.97 -18.96
N VAL A 150 4.56 5.06 -18.94
CA VAL A 150 3.12 5.03 -18.61
C VAL A 150 2.40 4.10 -19.60
N SER A 151 2.67 4.19 -20.91
CA SER A 151 2.05 3.32 -21.92
C SER A 151 2.46 1.85 -21.75
N ARG A 152 3.71 1.58 -21.37
CA ARG A 152 4.20 0.23 -21.06
C ARG A 152 3.48 -0.36 -19.87
N ILE A 153 3.36 0.40 -18.78
CA ILE A 153 2.68 -0.04 -17.55
C ILE A 153 1.18 -0.24 -17.80
N ASN A 154 0.55 0.63 -18.58
CA ASN A 154 -0.86 0.46 -18.93
C ASN A 154 -1.09 -0.86 -19.68
N ARG A 155 -0.22 -1.24 -20.62
CA ARG A 155 -0.30 -2.56 -21.30
C ARG A 155 -0.08 -3.71 -20.31
N ALA A 156 0.88 -3.59 -19.40
CA ALA A 156 1.14 -4.63 -18.39
C ALA A 156 -0.04 -4.80 -17.41
N LEU A 157 -0.71 -3.72 -17.03
CA LEU A 157 -1.95 -3.76 -16.24
C LEU A 157 -3.08 -4.45 -17.01
N SER A 158 -3.26 -4.13 -18.32
CA SER A 158 -4.25 -4.84 -19.14
C SER A 158 -3.98 -6.34 -19.18
N SER A 159 -2.71 -6.74 -19.37
CA SER A 159 -2.33 -8.16 -19.34
C SER A 159 -2.60 -8.83 -17.97
N ALA A 160 -2.43 -8.10 -16.86
CA ALA A 160 -2.78 -8.61 -15.54
C ALA A 160 -4.30 -8.81 -15.39
N PHE A 161 -5.09 -7.89 -15.93
CA PHE A 161 -6.55 -7.99 -15.94
C PHE A 161 -7.03 -9.17 -16.80
N ASP A 162 -6.47 -9.35 -18.00
CA ASP A 162 -6.77 -10.50 -18.88
C ASP A 162 -6.42 -11.83 -18.21
N ALA A 163 -5.36 -11.83 -17.39
CA ALA A 163 -5.00 -12.97 -16.56
C ALA A 163 -5.89 -13.18 -15.34
N GLY A 164 -6.84 -12.29 -15.06
CA GLY A 164 -7.68 -12.33 -13.86
C GLY A 164 -6.95 -12.01 -12.55
N VAL A 165 -5.77 -11.38 -12.63
CA VAL A 165 -4.97 -10.98 -11.46
C VAL A 165 -5.41 -9.60 -10.99
N LEU A 166 -5.62 -9.45 -9.69
CA LEU A 166 -5.87 -8.15 -9.07
C LEU A 166 -4.61 -7.26 -9.22
N ALA A 167 -4.78 -6.04 -9.69
CA ALA A 167 -3.72 -5.04 -9.67
C ALA A 167 -4.00 -3.98 -8.61
N CYS A 168 -2.96 -3.42 -8.01
CA CYS A 168 -3.08 -2.34 -7.04
C CYS A 168 -2.19 -1.15 -7.43
N ILE A 169 -2.77 0.03 -7.35
CA ILE A 169 -2.05 1.29 -7.51
C ILE A 169 -2.31 2.23 -6.33
N PHE A 170 -1.31 3.04 -6.02
CA PHE A 170 -1.43 4.18 -5.11
C PHE A 170 -1.43 5.46 -5.95
N PRO A 171 -2.61 5.98 -6.33
CA PRO A 171 -2.68 7.06 -7.30
C PRO A 171 -2.24 8.42 -6.74
N GLU A 172 -2.01 8.56 -5.44
CA GLU A 172 -1.36 9.72 -4.84
C GLU A 172 0.05 9.95 -5.40
N GLY A 173 0.72 8.88 -5.83
CA GLY A 173 2.03 8.98 -6.42
C GLY A 173 3.20 9.09 -5.48
N THR A 174 2.93 9.35 -4.23
CA THR A 174 3.85 9.35 -3.10
C THR A 174 3.12 8.84 -1.87
N SER A 175 3.82 8.55 -0.81
CA SER A 175 3.22 8.30 0.49
C SER A 175 3.00 9.61 1.26
N SER A 176 1.97 9.64 2.10
CA SER A 176 1.59 10.77 2.95
C SER A 176 1.74 10.40 4.43
N ASP A 177 1.47 11.36 5.30
CA ASP A 177 1.45 11.14 6.75
C ASP A 177 0.19 10.37 7.23
N GLY A 178 -0.77 10.14 6.34
CA GLY A 178 -2.03 9.46 6.64
C GLY A 178 -3.07 10.30 7.37
N THR A 179 -2.86 11.63 7.51
CA THR A 179 -3.86 12.55 8.08
C THR A 179 -5.02 12.81 7.12
N GLY A 180 -4.79 12.59 5.84
CA GLY A 180 -5.75 12.74 4.77
C GLY A 180 -5.31 11.97 3.52
N VAL A 181 -5.92 12.28 2.37
CA VAL A 181 -5.63 11.65 1.09
C VAL A 181 -5.22 12.72 0.09
N LEU A 182 -4.04 12.56 -0.52
CA LEU A 182 -3.53 13.44 -1.57
C LEU A 182 -4.33 13.28 -2.88
N PRO A 183 -4.30 14.26 -3.79
CA PRO A 183 -4.97 14.16 -5.09
C PRO A 183 -4.54 12.93 -5.89
N PHE A 184 -5.50 12.28 -6.53
CA PHE A 184 -5.25 11.07 -7.32
C PHE A 184 -4.81 11.42 -8.75
N GLN A 185 -3.67 10.86 -9.15
CA GLN A 185 -3.14 10.96 -10.51
C GLN A 185 -3.89 10.01 -11.45
N PRO A 186 -4.52 10.51 -12.55
CA PRO A 186 -5.41 9.70 -13.37
C PRO A 186 -4.72 8.77 -14.37
N SER A 187 -3.40 8.86 -14.55
CA SER A 187 -2.67 8.22 -15.65
C SER A 187 -2.74 6.69 -15.67
N LEU A 188 -2.84 6.05 -14.52
CA LEU A 188 -2.88 4.58 -14.38
C LEU A 188 -4.31 4.01 -14.26
N LEU A 189 -5.34 4.83 -14.39
CA LEU A 189 -6.74 4.40 -14.41
C LEU A 189 -7.21 3.98 -15.79
N GLN A 190 -6.52 4.42 -16.85
CA GLN A 190 -6.93 4.17 -18.23
C GLN A 190 -7.11 2.68 -18.56
N PRO A 191 -6.27 1.73 -18.11
CA PRO A 191 -6.48 0.32 -18.41
C PRO A 191 -7.78 -0.25 -17.87
N ALA A 192 -8.19 0.15 -16.65
CA ALA A 192 -9.47 -0.27 -16.08
C ALA A 192 -10.66 0.29 -16.86
N ILE A 193 -10.58 1.56 -17.31
CA ILE A 193 -11.58 2.19 -18.16
C ILE A 193 -11.69 1.44 -19.49
N SER A 194 -10.55 1.20 -20.16
CA SER A 194 -10.54 0.53 -21.47
C SER A 194 -11.05 -0.92 -21.39
N ALA A 195 -10.82 -1.60 -20.30
CA ALA A 195 -11.29 -2.96 -20.05
C ALA A 195 -12.68 -3.02 -19.40
N GLN A 196 -13.29 -1.87 -19.11
CA GLN A 196 -14.59 -1.74 -18.40
C GLN A 196 -14.62 -2.54 -17.09
N LEU A 197 -13.49 -2.58 -16.38
CA LEU A 197 -13.36 -3.30 -15.13
C LEU A 197 -13.69 -2.40 -13.93
N PRO A 198 -14.31 -2.96 -12.89
CA PRO A 198 -14.58 -2.21 -11.68
C PRO A 198 -13.29 -1.81 -10.99
N VAL A 199 -13.28 -0.62 -10.41
CA VAL A 199 -12.19 -0.10 -9.58
C VAL A 199 -12.66 -0.09 -8.13
N CYS A 200 -11.97 -0.81 -7.27
CA CYS A 200 -12.29 -0.91 -5.85
C CYS A 200 -11.47 0.13 -5.07
N PRO A 201 -12.10 1.11 -4.40
CA PRO A 201 -11.40 2.02 -3.50
C PRO A 201 -11.14 1.34 -2.16
N ALA A 202 -9.99 1.63 -1.54
CA ALA A 202 -9.68 1.22 -0.19
C ALA A 202 -8.98 2.34 0.59
N HIS A 203 -9.16 2.36 1.90
CA HIS A 203 -8.44 3.25 2.79
C HIS A 203 -7.63 2.44 3.80
N ILE A 204 -6.37 2.82 3.99
CA ILE A 204 -5.42 2.19 4.92
C ILE A 204 -5.10 3.18 6.04
N ARG A 205 -5.08 2.67 7.28
CA ARG A 205 -4.55 3.38 8.45
C ARG A 205 -3.88 2.42 9.42
N TYR A 206 -2.93 2.93 10.20
CA TYR A 206 -2.20 2.19 11.21
C TYR A 206 -2.46 2.77 12.59
N GLU A 207 -2.71 1.88 13.55
CA GLU A 207 -3.03 2.24 14.93
C GLU A 207 -2.26 1.36 15.91
N THR A 208 -2.10 1.85 17.13
CA THR A 208 -1.72 1.05 18.30
C THR A 208 -2.91 0.23 18.77
N GLU A 209 -2.70 -0.68 19.74
CA GLU A 209 -3.81 -1.44 20.38
C GLU A 209 -4.82 -0.52 21.07
N ASN A 210 -4.41 0.66 21.49
CA ASN A 210 -5.26 1.65 22.15
C ASN A 210 -6.00 2.59 21.17
N GLY A 211 -5.93 2.30 19.86
CA GLY A 211 -6.60 3.10 18.83
C GLY A 211 -5.90 4.42 18.50
N ILE A 212 -4.68 4.65 19.00
CA ILE A 212 -3.88 5.85 18.68
C ILE A 212 -3.22 5.63 17.33
N ARG A 213 -3.25 6.65 16.46
CA ARG A 213 -2.62 6.58 15.15
C ARG A 213 -1.10 6.36 15.27
N ALA A 214 -0.58 5.44 14.47
CA ALA A 214 0.84 5.06 14.48
C ALA A 214 1.63 5.87 13.42
N ASP A 215 1.79 7.17 13.65
CA ASP A 215 2.40 8.13 12.71
C ASP A 215 3.86 7.85 12.40
N ASP A 216 4.57 7.16 13.29
CA ASP A 216 5.98 6.80 13.14
C ASP A 216 6.21 5.66 12.12
N ILE A 217 5.15 4.96 11.69
CA ILE A 217 5.19 3.98 10.59
C ILE A 217 5.07 4.65 9.23
N ALA A 218 4.48 5.85 9.16
CA ALA A 218 4.31 6.58 7.92
C ALA A 218 5.67 6.96 7.30
N TYR A 219 5.85 6.59 6.02
CA TYR A 219 7.06 6.83 5.25
C TYR A 219 6.80 7.95 4.24
N PHE A 220 7.05 9.18 4.60
CA PHE A 220 6.77 10.37 3.77
C PHE A 220 7.81 11.48 4.00
N GLY A 221 7.90 12.42 3.07
CA GLY A 221 8.85 13.52 3.14
C GLY A 221 10.28 12.99 3.24
N ASP A 222 11.07 13.57 4.14
CA ASP A 222 12.48 13.22 4.37
C ASP A 222 12.68 12.05 5.36
N ARG A 223 11.60 11.36 5.74
CA ARG A 223 11.71 10.24 6.68
C ARG A 223 12.51 9.09 6.07
N ASN A 224 13.46 8.59 6.84
CA ASN A 224 14.28 7.46 6.47
C ASN A 224 13.49 6.14 6.62
N LEU A 225 13.57 5.29 5.59
CA LEU A 225 12.95 3.96 5.60
C LEU A 225 13.39 3.12 6.82
N MET A 226 14.67 3.22 7.21
CA MET A 226 15.20 2.45 8.34
C MET A 226 14.63 2.91 9.69
N ASP A 227 14.31 4.19 9.83
CA ASP A 227 13.68 4.71 11.05
C ASP A 227 12.24 4.24 11.17
N CYS A 228 11.48 4.26 10.07
CA CYS A 228 10.12 3.70 10.02
C CYS A 228 10.12 2.19 10.31
N MET A 229 11.09 1.45 9.74
CA MET A 229 11.24 0.02 10.01
C MET A 229 11.60 -0.24 11.47
N ARG A 230 12.52 0.54 12.05
CA ARG A 230 12.90 0.43 13.46
C ARG A 230 11.71 0.72 14.38
N ALA A 231 10.92 1.77 14.07
CA ALA A 231 9.70 2.09 14.81
C ALA A 231 8.72 0.92 14.80
N LEU A 232 8.47 0.35 13.63
CA LEU A 232 7.58 -0.81 13.45
C LEU A 232 8.08 -2.05 14.24
N ILE A 233 9.37 -2.39 14.18
CA ILE A 233 9.93 -3.53 14.91
C ILE A 233 9.86 -3.33 16.43
N ARG A 234 10.03 -2.10 16.91
CA ARG A 234 9.96 -1.76 18.34
C ARG A 234 8.56 -1.84 18.94
N ARG A 235 7.50 -1.75 18.12
CA ARG A 235 6.13 -1.84 18.64
C ARG A 235 5.81 -3.24 19.14
N LYS A 236 5.07 -3.35 20.24
CA LYS A 236 4.54 -4.62 20.72
C LYS A 236 3.55 -5.19 19.72
N LYS A 237 2.67 -4.33 19.21
CA LYS A 237 1.67 -4.68 18.20
C LYS A 237 1.26 -3.44 17.41
N THR A 238 0.96 -3.64 16.14
CA THR A 238 0.36 -2.63 15.27
C THR A 238 -0.94 -3.19 14.71
N ILE A 239 -1.99 -2.38 14.68
CA ILE A 239 -3.25 -2.72 14.02
C ILE A 239 -3.30 -1.97 12.69
N ALA A 240 -3.32 -2.73 11.60
CA ALA A 240 -3.52 -2.21 10.26
C ALA A 240 -4.98 -2.36 9.87
N ARG A 241 -5.70 -1.25 9.70
CA ARG A 241 -7.10 -1.25 9.29
C ARG A 241 -7.21 -0.95 7.81
N VAL A 242 -7.95 -1.80 7.10
CA VAL A 242 -8.25 -1.61 5.68
C VAL A 242 -9.75 -1.58 5.48
N SER A 243 -10.26 -0.44 5.02
CA SER A 243 -11.68 -0.28 4.66
C SER A 243 -11.82 -0.34 3.14
N PHE A 244 -12.49 -1.36 2.63
CA PHE A 244 -12.83 -1.51 1.21
C PHE A 244 -14.20 -0.91 0.93
N GLY A 245 -14.29 -0.08 -0.13
CA GLY A 245 -15.55 0.43 -0.65
C GLY A 245 -16.19 -0.52 -1.65
N SER A 246 -17.39 -0.17 -2.09
CA SER A 246 -18.04 -0.84 -3.22
C SER A 246 -17.25 -0.58 -4.50
N PRO A 247 -17.13 -1.57 -5.39
CA PRO A 247 -16.54 -1.36 -6.69
C PRO A 247 -17.25 -0.25 -7.46
N ILE A 248 -16.48 0.62 -8.12
CA ILE A 248 -16.97 1.74 -8.93
C ILE A 248 -16.74 1.38 -10.39
N ASP A 249 -17.79 1.47 -11.20
CA ASP A 249 -17.70 1.19 -12.63
C ASP A 249 -16.86 2.25 -13.35
N ALA A 250 -15.94 1.80 -14.19
CA ALA A 250 -14.97 2.65 -14.88
C ALA A 250 -15.56 3.21 -16.22
N HIS A 251 -16.75 3.82 -16.18
CA HIS A 251 -17.41 4.41 -17.36
C HIS A 251 -17.07 5.89 -17.58
N ALA A 252 -16.57 6.59 -16.58
CA ALA A 252 -16.18 7.99 -16.67
C ALA A 252 -14.79 8.16 -17.33
N ASP A 253 -14.50 9.39 -17.79
CA ASP A 253 -13.12 9.71 -18.14
C ASP A 253 -12.19 9.59 -16.92
N ARG A 254 -10.90 9.40 -17.17
CA ARG A 254 -9.92 9.10 -16.13
C ARG A 254 -9.77 10.19 -15.05
N LYS A 255 -10.04 11.48 -15.38
CA LYS A 255 -9.94 12.58 -14.41
C LYS A 255 -11.14 12.57 -13.49
N THR A 256 -12.32 12.40 -14.04
CA THR A 256 -13.58 12.27 -13.29
C THR A 256 -13.53 11.02 -12.39
N LEU A 257 -13.07 9.88 -12.92
CA LEU A 257 -12.92 8.65 -12.14
C LEU A 257 -11.92 8.84 -10.98
N ALA A 258 -10.78 9.50 -11.21
CA ALA A 258 -9.81 9.80 -10.17
C ALA A 258 -10.40 10.64 -9.03
N ALA A 259 -11.20 11.66 -9.37
CA ALA A 259 -11.87 12.52 -8.39
C ALA A 259 -12.95 11.75 -7.59
N ILE A 260 -13.72 10.87 -8.23
CA ILE A 260 -14.71 10.01 -7.56
C ILE A 260 -14.01 9.07 -6.58
N LEU A 261 -12.96 8.36 -7.03
CA LEU A 261 -12.20 7.41 -6.23
C LEU A 261 -11.52 8.10 -5.03
N ASN A 262 -10.94 9.28 -5.23
CA ASN A 262 -10.32 10.04 -4.15
C ASN A 262 -11.33 10.39 -3.05
N ARG A 263 -12.50 10.94 -3.43
CA ARG A 263 -13.59 11.25 -2.47
C ARG A 263 -14.05 10.01 -1.71
N GLU A 264 -14.16 8.88 -2.41
CA GLU A 264 -14.58 7.64 -1.78
C GLU A 264 -13.53 7.11 -0.79
N VAL A 265 -12.23 7.19 -1.11
CA VAL A 265 -11.15 6.83 -0.19
C VAL A 265 -11.14 7.75 1.04
N CYS A 266 -11.33 9.07 0.86
CA CYS A 266 -11.51 10.00 1.99
C CYS A 266 -12.70 9.60 2.88
N ARG A 267 -13.85 9.27 2.26
CA ARG A 267 -15.07 8.85 2.98
C ARG A 267 -14.83 7.56 3.77
N LEU A 268 -14.16 6.57 3.19
CA LEU A 268 -13.82 5.30 3.85
C LEU A 268 -12.93 5.49 5.08
N GLY A 269 -11.99 6.44 5.00
CA GLY A 269 -11.08 6.78 6.09
C GLY A 269 -11.66 7.76 7.09
N GLN A 270 -12.76 8.45 6.75
CA GLN A 270 -13.27 9.62 7.49
C GLN A 270 -12.19 10.70 7.66
N VAL A 271 -11.41 10.93 6.59
CA VAL A 271 -10.28 11.86 6.56
C VAL A 271 -10.48 12.92 5.46
N PRO A 272 -9.85 14.10 5.60
CA PRO A 272 -9.96 15.15 4.58
C PRO A 272 -9.22 14.80 3.29
N HIS A 273 -9.61 15.48 2.21
CA HIS A 273 -8.79 15.63 1.02
C HIS A 273 -7.67 16.63 1.34
N LEU A 274 -6.42 16.24 1.04
CA LEU A 274 -5.26 17.12 1.18
C LEU A 274 -4.96 17.81 -0.16
N GLU A 275 -4.50 19.04 -0.11
CA GLU A 275 -3.91 19.67 -1.26
C GLU A 275 -2.46 19.15 -1.46
N HIS A 276 -1.94 19.25 -2.69
CA HIS A 276 -0.53 18.92 -2.92
C HIS A 276 0.33 19.80 -2.01
N GLN A 277 1.07 19.18 -1.11
CA GLN A 277 2.16 19.91 -0.44
C GLN A 277 3.24 20.17 -1.50
N PRO A 278 3.68 21.41 -1.62
CA PRO A 278 4.70 21.79 -2.58
C PRO A 278 6.05 21.13 -2.32
#